data_e7589ee09c3b708e1585bb0ca020e446
#
_entry.id   e7589ee09c3b708e1585bb0ca020e446
#
_cell.length_a   1.000
_cell.length_b   1.000
_cell.length_c   1.000
_cell.angle_alpha   90.00
_cell.angle_beta   90.00
_cell.angle_gamma   90.00
#
_symmetry.space_group_name_H-M   'P 1'
#
loop_
_entity.id
_entity.type
_entity.pdbx_description
1 polymer ?
#
loop_
_entity_poly.entity_id
_entity_poly.type
_entity_poly.pdbx_seq_one_letter_code
_entity_poly.pdbx_strand_id
1 'polypeptide(L)'
;MKLTGAALFLLLMLVFSLPAEASIELIEEIVDGVNLKAVSIDLTDKRVIITPEVKLGLPFDTESLQCFLCRKRPVAAINGTYFNMETSTPVGEITIAGKKVNSSSIGTVFVLTREREAFFFDAKKQARINRKCFEMTLGAGPRLLEKGKICHSFSAEGFKDKNILRPSLRSALAVSSRKRLYMAVSFSAIDLDRWARTLWYLGCSDAINLDGGSSVALSYRGVVLASPARALSNFIAVYY
;
A
#
# COMPACT_ATOMS: atom_id res chain seq x y z
N MET A 1 -66.44 0.25 -39.26
CA MET A 1 -65.52 -0.67 -38.72
C MET A 1 -64.13 0.00 -38.69
N LYS A 2 -63.68 0.49 -37.53
CA LYS A 2 -62.42 1.20 -37.36
C LYS A 2 -61.51 0.28 -36.59
N LEU A 3 -60.44 -0.20 -37.20
CA LEU A 3 -59.31 -0.89 -36.51
C LEU A 3 -58.34 0.16 -36.05
N THR A 4 -58.20 0.28 -34.75
CA THR A 4 -57.16 1.07 -34.10
C THR A 4 -55.94 0.14 -33.82
N GLY A 5 -54.85 0.37 -34.57
CA GLY A 5 -53.59 -0.29 -34.33
C GLY A 5 -52.83 0.33 -33.15
N ALA A 6 -52.68 -0.38 -32.07
CA ALA A 6 -51.81 0.00 -30.98
C ALA A 6 -50.37 -0.44 -31.31
N ALA A 7 -49.49 0.53 -31.60
CA ALA A 7 -48.05 0.29 -31.74
C ALA A 7 -47.42 0.14 -30.36
N LEU A 8 -47.00 -1.07 -30.02
CA LEU A 8 -46.23 -1.38 -28.81
C LEU A 8 -44.77 -0.96 -29.00
N PHE A 9 -44.37 0.17 -28.43
CA PHE A 9 -42.98 0.61 -28.40
C PHE A 9 -42.23 -0.22 -27.34
N LEU A 10 -41.46 -1.23 -27.80
CA LEU A 10 -40.57 -2.00 -26.91
C LEU A 10 -39.30 -1.18 -26.70
N LEU A 11 -39.22 -0.48 -25.56
CA LEU A 11 -38.01 0.24 -25.13
C LEU A 11 -36.95 -0.78 -24.67
N LEU A 12 -36.01 -1.14 -25.54
CA LEU A 12 -34.88 -1.99 -25.23
C LEU A 12 -33.91 -1.19 -24.37
N MET A 13 -33.97 -1.34 -23.04
CA MET A 13 -32.96 -0.82 -22.13
C MET A 13 -31.68 -1.64 -22.31
N LEU A 14 -30.73 -1.12 -23.09
CA LEU A 14 -29.38 -1.60 -23.11
C LEU A 14 -28.75 -1.26 -21.75
N VAL A 15 -28.74 -2.22 -20.85
CA VAL A 15 -27.95 -2.14 -19.63
C VAL A 15 -26.48 -2.32 -20.05
N PHE A 16 -25.79 -1.20 -20.25
CA PHE A 16 -24.33 -1.22 -20.33
C PHE A 16 -23.82 -1.66 -18.95
N SER A 17 -23.53 -2.94 -18.79
CA SER A 17 -22.72 -3.39 -17.66
C SER A 17 -21.30 -2.84 -17.89
N LEU A 18 -20.93 -1.81 -17.11
CA LEU A 18 -19.54 -1.41 -17.01
C LEU A 18 -18.73 -2.66 -16.63
N PRO A 19 -17.59 -2.90 -17.28
CA PRO A 19 -16.75 -4.04 -16.91
C PRO A 19 -16.45 -3.93 -15.41
N ALA A 20 -16.70 -5.00 -14.67
CA ALA A 20 -16.34 -5.07 -13.26
C ALA A 20 -14.85 -4.80 -13.14
N GLU A 21 -14.47 -3.77 -12.41
CA GLU A 21 -13.07 -3.44 -12.15
C GLU A 21 -12.40 -4.66 -11.49
N ALA A 22 -11.20 -5.02 -11.96
CA ALA A 22 -10.50 -6.19 -11.42
C ALA A 22 -10.15 -5.98 -9.95
N SER A 23 -10.34 -7.03 -9.12
CA SER A 23 -10.04 -6.96 -7.68
C SER A 23 -8.58 -6.62 -7.38
N ILE A 24 -7.65 -7.05 -8.26
CA ILE A 24 -6.22 -6.77 -8.18
C ILE A 24 -5.72 -6.51 -9.60
N GLU A 25 -5.16 -5.33 -9.85
CA GLU A 25 -4.69 -4.92 -11.17
C GLU A 25 -3.35 -4.19 -11.10
N LEU A 26 -2.57 -4.29 -12.17
CA LEU A 26 -1.34 -3.54 -12.37
C LEU A 26 -1.65 -2.22 -13.09
N ILE A 27 -1.10 -1.13 -12.57
CA ILE A 27 -1.12 0.20 -13.15
C ILE A 27 0.32 0.56 -13.53
N GLU A 28 0.53 0.95 -14.77
CA GLU A 28 1.82 1.42 -15.29
C GLU A 28 1.58 2.75 -16.00
N GLU A 29 1.98 3.84 -15.39
CA GLU A 29 1.65 5.20 -15.85
C GLU A 29 2.78 6.18 -15.64
N ILE A 30 2.74 7.28 -16.38
CA ILE A 30 3.53 8.48 -16.11
C ILE A 30 2.59 9.52 -15.50
N VAL A 31 2.73 9.76 -14.20
CA VAL A 31 1.90 10.68 -13.43
C VAL A 31 2.78 11.82 -12.93
N ASP A 32 2.42 13.08 -13.20
CA ASP A 32 3.23 14.28 -12.87
C ASP A 32 4.69 14.15 -13.37
N GLY A 33 4.89 13.53 -14.56
CA GLY A 33 6.21 13.27 -15.13
C GLY A 33 7.03 12.23 -14.36
N VAL A 34 6.43 11.46 -13.47
CA VAL A 34 7.05 10.36 -12.73
C VAL A 34 6.58 9.04 -13.33
N ASN A 35 7.54 8.22 -13.82
CA ASN A 35 7.25 6.85 -14.20
C ASN A 35 6.96 6.03 -12.94
N LEU A 36 5.75 5.55 -12.82
CA LEU A 36 5.25 4.83 -11.65
C LEU A 36 4.64 3.50 -12.07
N LYS A 37 4.84 2.48 -11.23
CA LYS A 37 4.03 1.26 -11.26
C LYS A 37 3.33 1.09 -9.92
N ALA A 38 2.08 0.67 -9.97
CA ALA A 38 1.32 0.38 -8.76
C ALA A 38 0.49 -0.89 -8.95
N VAL A 39 0.32 -1.64 -7.88
CA VAL A 39 -0.72 -2.66 -7.80
C VAL A 39 -1.89 -2.07 -7.03
N SER A 40 -3.04 -1.99 -7.69
CA SER A 40 -4.31 -1.50 -7.15
C SER A 40 -5.14 -2.68 -6.67
N ILE A 41 -5.66 -2.61 -5.46
CA ILE A 41 -6.38 -3.70 -4.78
C ILE A 41 -7.73 -3.17 -4.32
N ASP A 42 -8.81 -3.83 -4.71
CA ASP A 42 -10.16 -3.55 -4.23
C ASP A 42 -10.33 -4.08 -2.81
N LEU A 43 -10.47 -3.18 -1.85
CA LEU A 43 -10.66 -3.54 -0.44
C LEU A 43 -12.06 -4.12 -0.17
N THR A 44 -13.02 -3.99 -1.08
CA THR A 44 -14.37 -4.57 -0.92
C THR A 44 -14.42 -6.06 -1.23
N ASP A 45 -13.45 -6.59 -1.99
CA ASP A 45 -13.35 -8.02 -2.27
C ASP A 45 -12.77 -8.77 -1.06
N LYS A 46 -13.64 -9.48 -0.35
CA LYS A 46 -13.29 -10.24 0.86
C LYS A 46 -12.39 -11.45 0.60
N ARG A 47 -12.22 -11.87 -0.65
CA ARG A 47 -11.33 -12.99 -1.02
C ARG A 47 -9.86 -12.56 -1.01
N VAL A 48 -9.59 -11.25 -1.15
CA VAL A 48 -8.24 -10.71 -1.13
C VAL A 48 -7.74 -10.64 0.31
N ILE A 49 -6.61 -11.25 0.60
CA ILE A 49 -5.92 -11.18 1.88
C ILE A 49 -4.71 -10.25 1.72
N ILE A 50 -4.59 -9.26 2.59
CA ILE A 50 -3.47 -8.31 2.61
C ILE A 50 -2.81 -8.41 3.98
N THR A 51 -1.52 -8.72 4.02
CA THR A 51 -0.82 -8.95 5.28
C THR A 51 0.64 -8.51 5.21
N PRO A 52 1.20 -7.96 6.30
CA PRO A 52 2.64 -7.86 6.42
C PRO A 52 3.23 -9.26 6.53
N GLU A 53 4.39 -9.43 5.94
CA GLU A 53 5.19 -10.64 6.02
C GLU A 53 6.56 -10.30 6.58
N VAL A 54 6.98 -11.04 7.57
CA VAL A 54 8.30 -10.94 8.17
C VAL A 54 8.95 -12.32 8.13
N LYS A 55 10.27 -12.36 8.00
CA LYS A 55 10.98 -13.61 8.22
C LYS A 55 11.03 -13.85 9.73
N LEU A 56 10.20 -14.79 10.19
CA LEU A 56 10.13 -15.13 11.60
C LEU A 56 11.43 -15.81 12.05
N GLY A 57 12.05 -15.22 13.01
CA GLY A 57 13.19 -15.65 13.78
C GLY A 57 13.39 -14.66 14.91
N LEU A 58 13.98 -15.07 16.02
CA LEU A 58 14.49 -14.15 17.03
C LEU A 58 16.00 -14.36 17.06
N PRO A 59 16.77 -13.35 16.64
CA PRO A 59 16.39 -12.00 16.19
C PRO A 59 15.69 -11.98 14.82
N PHE A 60 15.09 -10.84 14.44
CA PHE A 60 14.59 -10.62 13.08
C PHE A 60 15.69 -10.87 12.05
N ASP A 61 15.29 -11.32 10.87
CA ASP A 61 16.23 -11.62 9.79
C ASP A 61 15.74 -10.97 8.48
N THR A 62 16.62 -10.93 7.48
CA THR A 62 16.28 -10.44 6.14
C THR A 62 16.20 -11.60 5.15
N GLU A 63 15.44 -11.41 4.08
CA GLU A 63 15.45 -12.33 2.93
C GLU A 63 15.42 -11.56 1.62
N SER A 64 15.95 -12.15 0.55
CA SER A 64 15.84 -11.58 -0.78
C SER A 64 14.38 -11.63 -1.26
N LEU A 65 13.98 -10.68 -2.12
CA LEU A 65 12.65 -10.70 -2.73
C LEU A 65 12.39 -12.04 -3.42
N GLN A 66 13.38 -12.62 -4.13
CA GLN A 66 13.22 -13.89 -4.83
C GLN A 66 12.91 -15.05 -3.87
N CYS A 67 13.66 -15.15 -2.75
CA CYS A 67 13.40 -16.18 -1.73
C CYS A 67 12.00 -16.02 -1.13
N PHE A 68 11.60 -14.76 -0.82
CA PHE A 68 10.27 -14.45 -0.33
C PHE A 68 9.18 -14.90 -1.31
N LEU A 69 9.28 -14.52 -2.59
CA LEU A 69 8.31 -14.90 -3.62
C LEU A 69 8.22 -16.40 -3.83
N CYS A 70 9.35 -17.12 -3.83
CA CYS A 70 9.35 -18.59 -3.93
C CYS A 70 8.66 -19.27 -2.73
N ARG A 71 8.89 -18.74 -1.53
CA ARG A 71 8.36 -19.31 -0.27
C ARG A 71 6.89 -19.01 -0.06
N LYS A 72 6.44 -17.78 -0.36
CA LYS A 72 5.11 -17.27 -0.01
C LYS A 72 4.14 -17.25 -1.18
N ARG A 73 4.64 -17.12 -2.41
CA ARG A 73 3.86 -17.10 -3.66
C ARG A 73 2.68 -16.11 -3.63
N PRO A 74 2.89 -14.85 -3.21
CA PRO A 74 1.81 -13.86 -3.22
C PRO A 74 1.42 -13.50 -4.66
N VAL A 75 0.18 -13.03 -4.85
CA VAL A 75 -0.27 -12.43 -6.12
C VAL A 75 0.45 -11.10 -6.35
N ALA A 76 0.68 -10.33 -5.28
CA ALA A 76 1.47 -9.10 -5.33
C ALA A 76 2.24 -8.93 -4.04
N ALA A 77 3.38 -8.24 -4.11
CA ALA A 77 4.14 -7.85 -2.93
C ALA A 77 4.89 -6.54 -3.17
N ILE A 78 5.02 -5.76 -2.10
CA ILE A 78 5.83 -4.55 -2.02
C ILE A 78 6.72 -4.64 -0.78
N ASN A 79 7.86 -3.93 -0.76
CA ASN A 79 8.62 -3.77 0.46
C ASN A 79 7.80 -3.10 1.56
N GLY A 80 8.11 -3.38 2.81
CA GLY A 80 7.39 -2.81 3.94
C GLY A 80 8.07 -1.59 4.54
N THR A 81 8.09 -1.53 5.88
CA THR A 81 8.66 -0.42 6.65
C THR A 81 10.19 -0.49 6.71
N TYR A 82 10.79 0.62 7.12
CA TYR A 82 12.22 0.70 7.43
C TYR A 82 12.64 -0.34 8.47
N PHE A 83 13.91 -0.70 8.47
CA PHE A 83 14.47 -1.61 9.44
C PHE A 83 15.90 -1.23 9.83
N ASN A 84 16.32 -1.62 11.03
CA ASN A 84 17.69 -1.47 11.48
C ASN A 84 18.58 -2.44 10.72
N MET A 85 19.65 -1.94 10.11
CA MET A 85 20.55 -2.74 9.24
C MET A 85 21.37 -3.76 10.01
N GLU A 86 21.64 -3.55 11.30
CA GLU A 86 22.43 -4.44 12.12
C GLU A 86 21.60 -5.57 12.74
N THR A 87 20.36 -5.24 13.16
CA THR A 87 19.48 -6.15 13.88
C THR A 87 18.34 -6.70 13.03
N SER A 88 18.16 -6.20 11.81
CA SER A 88 17.03 -6.51 10.92
C SER A 88 15.65 -6.16 11.51
N THR A 89 15.63 -5.52 12.68
CA THR A 89 14.37 -5.18 13.38
C THR A 89 13.61 -4.10 12.62
N PRO A 90 12.31 -4.30 12.30
CA PRO A 90 11.47 -3.28 11.69
C PRO A 90 11.38 -2.03 12.59
N VAL A 91 11.46 -0.84 11.98
CA VAL A 91 11.33 0.44 12.69
C VAL A 91 9.87 0.76 12.99
N GLY A 92 8.96 0.40 12.09
CA GLY A 92 7.54 0.65 12.23
C GLY A 92 6.79 -0.42 13.03
N GLU A 93 5.59 -0.10 13.50
CA GLU A 93 4.68 -1.08 14.09
C GLU A 93 4.27 -2.12 13.05
N ILE A 94 4.21 -3.40 13.44
CA ILE A 94 3.68 -4.48 12.60
C ILE A 94 2.72 -5.33 13.43
N THR A 95 1.50 -5.51 12.93
CA THR A 95 0.52 -6.47 13.44
C THR A 95 0.10 -7.39 12.29
N ILE A 96 0.04 -8.69 12.54
CA ILE A 96 -0.36 -9.74 11.58
C ILE A 96 -1.51 -10.52 12.21
N ALA A 97 -2.66 -10.60 11.54
CA ALA A 97 -3.85 -11.31 12.02
C ALA A 97 -4.21 -10.96 13.48
N GLY A 98 -4.14 -9.68 13.83
CA GLY A 98 -4.42 -9.16 15.17
C GLY A 98 -3.32 -9.41 16.21
N LYS A 99 -2.24 -10.11 15.87
CA LYS A 99 -1.08 -10.31 16.75
C LYS A 99 0.00 -9.28 16.46
N LYS A 100 0.42 -8.56 17.50
CA LYS A 100 1.52 -7.61 17.41
C LYS A 100 2.85 -8.36 17.24
N VAL A 101 3.58 -8.02 16.18
CA VAL A 101 4.91 -8.57 15.84
C VAL A 101 5.99 -7.58 16.23
N ASN A 102 5.78 -6.29 15.97
CA ASN A 102 6.68 -5.22 16.36
C ASN A 102 5.91 -4.01 16.87
N SER A 103 6.48 -3.27 17.84
CA SER A 103 5.90 -2.04 18.41
C SER A 103 6.78 -0.85 18.08
N SER A 104 6.17 0.26 17.72
CA SER A 104 6.87 1.51 17.45
C SER A 104 5.97 2.71 17.75
N SER A 105 6.58 3.85 18.07
CA SER A 105 5.93 5.15 18.16
C SER A 105 6.40 6.12 17.08
N ILE A 106 7.06 5.59 16.03
CA ILE A 106 7.61 6.38 14.92
C ILE A 106 6.70 6.26 13.70
N GLY A 107 6.44 7.38 13.05
CA GLY A 107 5.70 7.45 11.80
C GLY A 107 4.20 7.44 11.95
N THR A 108 3.56 7.07 10.87
CA THR A 108 2.12 6.88 10.72
C THR A 108 1.82 5.40 10.55
N VAL A 109 0.78 4.90 11.20
CA VAL A 109 0.36 3.50 11.11
C VAL A 109 -0.81 3.39 10.15
N PHE A 110 -0.63 2.61 9.09
CA PHE A 110 -1.72 2.10 8.27
C PHE A 110 -2.41 0.96 9.00
N VAL A 111 -3.73 0.93 8.95
CA VAL A 111 -4.58 -0.12 9.51
C VAL A 111 -5.53 -0.63 8.44
N LEU A 112 -5.63 -1.94 8.34
CA LEU A 112 -6.74 -2.62 7.68
C LEU A 112 -7.51 -3.42 8.74
N THR A 113 -8.82 -3.16 8.84
CA THR A 113 -9.70 -3.91 9.74
C THR A 113 -10.22 -5.19 9.06
N ARG A 114 -10.79 -6.09 9.86
CA ARG A 114 -11.48 -7.30 9.35
C ARG A 114 -12.73 -6.96 8.54
N GLU A 115 -13.33 -5.79 8.80
CA GLU A 115 -14.46 -5.23 8.05
C GLU A 115 -14.01 -4.54 6.76
N ARG A 116 -12.68 -4.59 6.43
CA ARG A 116 -12.09 -4.03 5.22
C ARG A 116 -12.10 -2.50 5.18
N GLU A 117 -12.15 -1.86 6.34
CA GLU A 117 -11.93 -0.42 6.47
C GLU A 117 -10.42 -0.15 6.60
N ALA A 118 -9.93 0.79 5.79
CA ALA A 118 -8.55 1.25 5.81
C ALA A 118 -8.46 2.67 6.37
N PHE A 119 -7.57 2.90 7.32
CA PHE A 119 -7.31 4.24 7.85
C PHE A 119 -5.88 4.37 8.37
N PHE A 120 -5.50 5.60 8.70
CA PHE A 120 -4.16 5.92 9.16
C PHE A 120 -4.24 6.71 10.47
N PHE A 121 -3.29 6.47 11.36
CA PHE A 121 -3.14 7.27 12.59
C PHE A 121 -1.68 7.49 12.95
N ASP A 122 -1.40 8.54 13.72
CA ASP A 122 -0.08 8.83 14.26
C ASP A 122 0.36 7.74 15.25
N ALA A 123 1.51 7.14 15.01
CA ALA A 123 2.06 6.07 15.85
C ALA A 123 2.16 6.42 17.35
N LYS A 124 2.31 7.71 17.70
CA LYS A 124 2.33 8.19 19.09
C LYS A 124 0.99 8.08 19.80
N LYS A 125 -0.13 7.99 19.04
CA LYS A 125 -1.49 7.95 19.59
C LYS A 125 -2.02 6.53 19.86
N GLN A 126 -1.18 5.52 19.76
CA GLN A 126 -1.54 4.09 19.80
C GLN A 126 -2.20 3.59 21.09
N ALA A 127 -1.96 4.22 22.22
CA ALA A 127 -2.34 3.67 23.55
C ALA A 127 -3.85 3.48 23.77
N ARG A 128 -4.71 4.01 22.89
CA ARG A 128 -6.17 4.04 23.05
C ARG A 128 -6.95 3.22 22.04
N ILE A 129 -6.28 2.46 21.15
CA ILE A 129 -6.96 1.80 20.03
C ILE A 129 -7.15 0.31 20.32
N ASN A 130 -8.41 -0.16 20.24
CA ASN A 130 -8.73 -1.58 20.33
C ASN A 130 -8.27 -2.31 19.06
N ARG A 131 -7.20 -3.10 19.17
CA ARG A 131 -6.60 -3.82 18.05
C ARG A 131 -7.25 -5.14 17.70
N LYS A 132 -8.24 -5.61 18.46
CA LYS A 132 -8.88 -6.92 18.23
C LYS A 132 -9.60 -7.00 16.88
N CYS A 133 -10.04 -5.85 16.33
CA CYS A 133 -10.68 -5.77 15.02
C CYS A 133 -9.68 -5.58 13.87
N PHE A 134 -8.38 -5.42 14.14
CA PHE A 134 -7.40 -5.22 13.08
C PHE A 134 -7.00 -6.55 12.44
N GLU A 135 -7.03 -6.58 11.12
CA GLU A 135 -6.43 -7.65 10.34
C GLU A 135 -4.91 -7.45 10.27
N MET A 136 -4.50 -6.23 9.93
CA MET A 136 -3.09 -5.86 9.91
C MET A 136 -2.85 -4.40 10.31
N THR A 137 -1.63 -4.12 10.79
CA THR A 137 -1.07 -2.77 10.86
C THR A 137 0.31 -2.75 10.25
N LEU A 138 0.68 -1.61 9.66
CA LEU A 138 2.04 -1.31 9.23
C LEU A 138 2.38 0.14 9.54
N GLY A 139 3.34 0.35 10.44
CA GLY A 139 3.89 1.67 10.73
C GLY A 139 5.02 2.02 9.77
N ALA A 140 4.90 3.15 9.08
CA ALA A 140 5.92 3.68 8.18
C ALA A 140 5.79 5.21 8.09
N GLY A 141 6.27 5.83 7.04
CA GLY A 141 6.14 7.27 6.86
C GLY A 141 7.38 7.92 6.24
N PRO A 142 7.43 9.24 6.12
CA PRO A 142 6.40 10.17 6.58
C PRO A 142 5.04 9.99 5.90
N ARG A 143 3.99 10.52 6.53
CA ARG A 143 2.69 10.63 5.90
C ARG A 143 2.78 11.57 4.72
N LEU A 144 2.29 11.15 3.57
CA LEU A 144 2.35 11.89 2.31
C LEU A 144 1.03 12.60 2.01
N LEU A 145 -0.09 11.93 2.27
CA LEU A 145 -1.44 12.45 2.05
C LEU A 145 -2.31 12.21 3.27
N GLU A 146 -3.15 13.18 3.58
CA GLU A 146 -4.21 13.08 4.58
C GLU A 146 -5.49 13.73 4.04
N LYS A 147 -6.54 12.92 3.87
CA LYS A 147 -7.87 13.39 3.39
C LYS A 147 -7.77 14.24 2.12
N GLY A 148 -6.97 13.81 1.15
CA GLY A 148 -6.76 14.49 -0.12
C GLY A 148 -5.83 15.72 -0.07
N LYS A 149 -5.18 15.99 1.07
CA LYS A 149 -4.20 17.08 1.21
C LYS A 149 -2.79 16.50 1.28
N ILE A 150 -1.87 17.15 0.58
CA ILE A 150 -0.44 16.82 0.68
C ILE A 150 0.05 17.26 2.05
N CYS A 151 0.61 16.33 2.81
CA CYS A 151 1.22 16.60 4.11
C CYS A 151 2.38 15.65 4.32
N HIS A 152 3.43 16.19 4.91
CA HIS A 152 4.50 15.40 5.48
C HIS A 152 5.11 16.20 6.62
N SER A 153 5.21 15.58 7.77
CA SER A 153 5.71 16.23 8.97
C SER A 153 6.82 15.38 9.57
N PHE A 154 7.91 15.29 8.82
CA PHE A 154 9.05 14.44 9.14
C PHE A 154 9.46 14.52 10.62
N SER A 155 9.66 15.71 11.15
CA SER A 155 10.06 15.90 12.55
C SER A 155 8.97 15.50 13.54
N ALA A 156 7.70 15.73 13.22
CA ALA A 156 6.58 15.39 14.09
C ALA A 156 6.38 13.87 14.22
N GLU A 157 6.68 13.11 13.17
CA GLU A 157 6.54 11.66 13.14
C GLU A 157 7.72 10.91 13.80
N GLY A 158 8.76 11.62 14.27
CA GLY A 158 9.87 11.04 15.04
C GLY A 158 11.00 10.46 14.20
N PHE A 159 11.00 10.64 12.87
CA PHE A 159 12.14 10.28 12.04
C PHE A 159 13.33 11.21 12.32
N LYS A 160 14.52 10.64 12.53
CA LYS A 160 15.75 11.36 12.82
C LYS A 160 16.67 11.47 11.61
N ASP A 161 16.63 10.46 10.73
CA ASP A 161 17.50 10.42 9.54
C ASP A 161 16.97 11.36 8.45
N LYS A 162 17.69 12.46 8.22
CA LYS A 162 17.36 13.43 7.17
C LYS A 162 17.55 12.90 5.75
N ASN A 163 18.21 11.76 5.56
CA ASN A 163 18.38 11.17 4.23
C ASN A 163 17.06 10.79 3.59
N ILE A 164 16.01 10.53 4.39
CA ILE A 164 14.66 10.27 3.89
C ILE A 164 14.11 11.44 3.03
N LEU A 165 14.59 12.66 3.24
CA LEU A 165 14.18 13.86 2.47
C LEU A 165 14.89 13.98 1.12
N ARG A 166 16.01 13.30 0.92
CA ARG A 166 16.76 13.37 -0.34
C ARG A 166 16.00 12.68 -1.46
N PRO A 167 16.13 13.15 -2.72
CA PRO A 167 15.60 12.45 -3.88
C PRO A 167 16.09 11.00 -3.92
N SER A 168 15.16 10.06 -4.08
CA SER A 168 15.41 8.62 -4.05
C SER A 168 14.30 7.90 -4.80
N LEU A 169 14.50 6.65 -5.17
CA LEU A 169 13.41 5.76 -5.54
C LEU A 169 12.43 5.66 -4.36
N ARG A 170 11.14 5.70 -4.64
CA ARG A 170 10.10 5.72 -3.62
C ARG A 170 9.20 4.51 -3.70
N SER A 171 8.69 4.11 -2.56
CA SER A 171 7.56 3.20 -2.44
C SER A 171 6.55 3.77 -1.46
N ALA A 172 5.27 3.44 -1.66
CA ALA A 172 4.19 3.94 -0.82
C ALA A 172 3.07 2.91 -0.69
N LEU A 173 2.35 3.03 0.43
CA LEU A 173 1.05 2.45 0.63
C LEU A 173 0.04 3.60 0.66
N ALA A 174 -0.95 3.55 -0.22
CA ALA A 174 -1.92 4.62 -0.36
C ALA A 174 -3.34 4.07 -0.53
N VAL A 175 -4.36 4.85 -0.19
CA VAL A 175 -5.76 4.48 -0.39
C VAL A 175 -6.51 5.60 -1.10
N SER A 176 -7.51 5.22 -1.89
CA SER A 176 -8.45 6.18 -2.50
C SER A 176 -9.80 6.18 -1.77
N SER A 177 -10.59 7.21 -2.00
CA SER A 177 -11.98 7.30 -1.53
C SER A 177 -12.88 6.19 -2.07
N ARG A 178 -12.48 5.52 -3.15
CA ARG A 178 -13.18 4.37 -3.75
C ARG A 178 -12.83 3.03 -3.10
N LYS A 179 -12.23 3.02 -1.90
CA LYS A 179 -11.78 1.82 -1.18
C LYS A 179 -10.79 0.96 -1.97
N ARG A 180 -9.90 1.58 -2.73
CA ARG A 180 -8.78 0.89 -3.37
C ARG A 180 -7.49 1.17 -2.60
N LEU A 181 -6.72 0.12 -2.36
CA LEU A 181 -5.37 0.19 -1.82
C LEU A 181 -4.37 0.15 -2.97
N TYR A 182 -3.35 1.00 -2.92
CA TYR A 182 -2.28 1.07 -3.90
C TYR A 182 -0.95 0.74 -3.24
N MET A 183 -0.26 -0.22 -3.80
CA MET A 183 1.15 -0.51 -3.54
C MET A 183 1.95 0.08 -4.69
N ALA A 184 2.52 1.28 -4.50
CA ALA A 184 3.09 2.09 -5.57
C ALA A 184 4.61 2.26 -5.43
N VAL A 185 5.35 2.26 -6.56
CA VAL A 185 6.79 2.52 -6.62
C VAL A 185 7.11 3.52 -7.73
N SER A 186 8.12 4.37 -7.51
CA SER A 186 8.68 5.26 -8.53
C SER A 186 9.89 4.61 -9.20
N PHE A 187 10.08 4.89 -10.49
CA PHE A 187 11.26 4.48 -11.27
C PHE A 187 12.24 5.63 -11.49
N SER A 188 12.00 6.76 -10.84
CA SER A 188 12.89 7.93 -10.82
C SER A 188 13.19 8.33 -9.39
N ALA A 189 14.40 8.82 -9.13
CA ALA A 189 14.73 9.42 -7.84
C ALA A 189 13.97 10.75 -7.69
N ILE A 190 13.07 10.83 -6.73
CA ILE A 190 12.22 11.99 -6.47
C ILE A 190 12.16 12.29 -4.97
N ASP A 191 11.88 13.56 -4.63
CA ASP A 191 11.62 13.98 -3.25
C ASP A 191 10.22 13.57 -2.77
N LEU A 192 9.96 13.77 -1.49
CA LEU A 192 8.69 13.38 -0.88
C LEU A 192 7.52 14.26 -1.35
N ASP A 193 7.75 15.54 -1.64
CA ASP A 193 6.71 16.44 -2.14
C ASP A 193 6.21 16.01 -3.52
N ARG A 194 7.14 15.70 -4.41
CA ARG A 194 6.79 15.20 -5.74
C ARG A 194 6.12 13.85 -5.65
N TRP A 195 6.60 12.95 -4.76
CA TRP A 195 5.97 11.66 -4.54
C TRP A 195 4.52 11.80 -4.02
N ALA A 196 4.28 12.69 -3.07
CA ALA A 196 2.95 12.98 -2.56
C ALA A 196 2.01 13.52 -3.64
N ARG A 197 2.49 14.46 -4.50
CA ARG A 197 1.72 14.97 -5.64
C ARG A 197 1.39 13.87 -6.65
N THR A 198 2.35 13.02 -6.97
CA THR A 198 2.15 11.88 -7.88
C THR A 198 1.03 10.97 -7.39
N LEU A 199 1.04 10.60 -6.10
CA LEU A 199 -0.02 9.78 -5.50
C LEU A 199 -1.37 10.52 -5.45
N TRP A 200 -1.37 11.82 -5.23
CA TRP A 200 -2.58 12.63 -5.27
C TRP A 200 -3.20 12.66 -6.68
N TYR A 201 -2.39 12.84 -7.72
CA TYR A 201 -2.84 12.77 -9.12
C TYR A 201 -3.32 11.36 -9.52
N LEU A 202 -2.75 10.31 -8.92
CA LEU A 202 -3.24 8.92 -9.08
C LEU A 202 -4.64 8.71 -8.44
N GLY A 203 -5.16 9.71 -7.70
CA GLY A 203 -6.49 9.68 -7.08
C GLY A 203 -6.47 9.14 -5.63
N CYS A 204 -5.30 9.08 -4.99
CA CYS A 204 -5.21 8.68 -3.60
C CYS A 204 -5.64 9.82 -2.66
N SER A 205 -6.35 9.48 -1.59
CA SER A 205 -6.76 10.41 -0.53
C SER A 205 -5.84 10.38 0.69
N ASP A 206 -5.24 9.23 0.97
CA ASP A 206 -4.35 9.02 2.11
C ASP A 206 -3.16 8.16 1.69
N ALA A 207 -1.96 8.49 2.17
CA ALA A 207 -0.76 7.75 1.80
C ALA A 207 0.35 7.90 2.85
N ILE A 208 1.18 6.85 2.97
CA ILE A 208 2.44 6.84 3.72
C ILE A 208 3.58 6.41 2.81
N ASN A 209 4.74 7.01 3.02
CA ASN A 209 5.99 6.55 2.40
C ASN A 209 6.44 5.25 3.09
N LEU A 210 6.92 4.29 2.30
CA LEU A 210 7.56 3.08 2.78
C LEU A 210 9.08 3.22 2.69
N ASP A 211 9.83 2.15 2.99
CA ASP A 211 11.28 2.15 2.82
C ASP A 211 11.64 2.35 1.35
N GLY A 212 12.54 3.29 1.07
CA GLY A 212 12.89 3.74 -0.27
C GLY A 212 14.28 3.33 -0.72
N GLY A 213 14.74 3.93 -1.81
CA GLY A 213 16.09 3.73 -2.34
C GLY A 213 16.37 2.27 -2.69
N SER A 214 17.41 1.69 -2.08
CA SER A 214 17.83 0.30 -2.31
C SER A 214 16.84 -0.76 -1.84
N SER A 215 15.81 -0.37 -1.09
CA SER A 215 14.77 -1.29 -0.60
C SER A 215 13.55 -1.39 -1.50
N VAL A 216 13.40 -0.51 -2.49
CA VAL A 216 12.20 -0.47 -3.36
C VAL A 216 12.02 -1.82 -4.07
N ALA A 217 10.88 -2.43 -3.82
CA ALA A 217 10.49 -3.73 -4.35
C ALA A 217 9.03 -3.73 -4.74
N LEU A 218 8.68 -4.28 -5.90
CA LEU A 218 7.30 -4.53 -6.30
C LEU A 218 7.26 -5.79 -7.16
N SER A 219 6.32 -6.67 -6.88
CA SER A 219 6.02 -7.84 -7.72
C SER A 219 4.53 -7.98 -7.96
N TYR A 220 4.16 -8.55 -9.10
CA TYR A 220 2.78 -8.84 -9.45
C TYR A 220 2.71 -10.11 -10.31
N ARG A 221 1.88 -11.08 -9.91
CA ARG A 221 1.66 -12.37 -10.58
C ARG A 221 2.96 -13.10 -10.94
N GLY A 222 3.90 -13.13 -9.98
CA GLY A 222 5.20 -13.80 -10.16
C GLY A 222 6.25 -12.99 -10.94
N VAL A 223 5.88 -11.83 -11.51
CA VAL A 223 6.81 -10.93 -12.20
C VAL A 223 7.37 -9.91 -11.22
N VAL A 224 8.70 -9.78 -11.15
CA VAL A 224 9.38 -8.73 -10.39
C VAL A 224 9.37 -7.45 -11.23
N LEU A 225 8.64 -6.44 -10.78
CA LEU A 225 8.51 -5.14 -11.45
C LEU A 225 9.57 -4.15 -10.98
N ALA A 226 9.91 -4.17 -9.68
CA ALA A 226 11.03 -3.45 -9.10
C ALA A 226 11.80 -4.39 -8.18
N SER A 227 13.12 -4.48 -8.37
CA SER A 227 13.99 -5.36 -7.60
C SER A 227 14.80 -4.57 -6.59
N PRO A 228 14.75 -4.92 -5.29
CA PRO A 228 15.56 -4.26 -4.29
C PRO A 228 17.03 -4.62 -4.47
N ALA A 229 17.94 -3.70 -4.15
CA ALA A 229 19.38 -3.95 -4.21
C ALA A 229 19.93 -4.65 -2.94
N ARG A 230 19.06 -5.01 -1.99
CA ARG A 230 19.41 -5.69 -0.73
C ARG A 230 18.29 -6.62 -0.27
N ALA A 231 18.62 -7.52 0.66
CA ALA A 231 17.63 -8.29 1.39
C ALA A 231 16.80 -7.38 2.31
N LEU A 232 15.54 -7.74 2.54
CA LEU A 232 14.57 -6.93 3.29
C LEU A 232 14.07 -7.71 4.51
N SER A 233 13.76 -7.00 5.60
CA SER A 233 13.25 -7.63 6.82
C SER A 233 11.74 -7.86 6.78
N ASN A 234 11.01 -7.12 5.94
CA ASN A 234 9.56 -7.20 5.88
C ASN A 234 9.00 -6.77 4.52
N PHE A 235 7.86 -7.35 4.18
CA PHE A 235 7.09 -7.07 2.96
C PHE A 235 5.62 -6.86 3.32
N ILE A 236 4.85 -6.29 2.40
CA ILE A 236 3.39 -6.38 2.38
C ILE A 236 3.03 -7.31 1.23
N ALA A 237 2.27 -8.35 1.52
CA ALA A 237 1.87 -9.36 0.55
C ALA A 237 0.36 -9.36 0.34
N VAL A 238 -0.05 -9.70 -0.88
CA VAL A 238 -1.45 -9.85 -1.29
C VAL A 238 -1.65 -11.27 -1.80
N TYR A 239 -2.67 -11.94 -1.28
CA TYR A 239 -3.10 -13.27 -1.70
C TYR A 239 -4.55 -13.22 -2.17
N TYR A 240 -4.92 -14.18 -3.05
CA TYR A 240 -6.25 -14.24 -3.65
C TYR A 240 -6.76 -15.68 -3.70
#